data_3a1cc36cc7e9333a7455ce32022a66c2
#
_entry.id   3a1cc36cc7e9333a7455ce32022a66c2
#
_cell.length_a   1.000
_cell.length_b   1.000
_cell.length_c   1.000
_cell.angle_alpha   90.00
_cell.angle_beta   90.00
_cell.angle_gamma   90.00
#
_symmetry.space_group_name_H-M   'P 1'
#
loop_
_entity.id
_entity.type
_entity.pdbx_description
1 polymer ?
#
loop_
_entity_poly.entity_id
_entity_poly.type
_entity_poly.pdbx_seq_one_letter_code
_entity_poly.pdbx_strand_id
1 'polypeptide(L)'
;MSGERLTEARWTHVALPSADLDASVAFYTAMTPLVVVSTHSDEQGRNAWLSNPGQAETPFVLVLVEFARDRGRPSPQLTPFAHLGMEVPRREDVDAAAARARALGCLHWEPRLLPPPVGYVCALTDPDGNVVEISHDQKVFEEVRSLWGSRGAGG
;
A
#
# COMPACT_ATOMS: atom_id res chain seq x y z
N MET A 1 13.86 5.06 -26.92
CA MET A 1 14.63 4.83 -25.67
C MET A 1 14.16 3.53 -25.04
N SER A 2 15.01 2.55 -25.02
CA SER A 2 14.77 1.33 -24.25
C SER A 2 15.01 1.66 -22.77
N GLY A 3 13.96 2.05 -22.06
CA GLY A 3 14.08 2.23 -20.62
C GLY A 3 14.57 0.91 -20.00
N GLU A 4 15.60 0.98 -19.16
CA GLU A 4 16.07 -0.17 -18.41
C GLU A 4 14.91 -0.85 -17.67
N ARG A 5 14.84 -2.17 -17.77
CA ARG A 5 13.83 -2.96 -17.06
C ARG A 5 14.09 -2.88 -15.55
N LEU A 6 13.04 -2.70 -14.76
CA LEU A 6 13.17 -2.86 -13.30
C LEU A 6 13.71 -4.26 -12.99
N THR A 7 14.82 -4.31 -12.28
CA THR A 7 15.48 -5.57 -11.91
C THR A 7 15.24 -5.94 -10.44
N GLU A 8 14.85 -4.94 -9.62
CA GLU A 8 14.59 -5.12 -8.20
C GLU A 8 13.29 -4.43 -7.81
N ALA A 9 12.39 -5.19 -7.20
CA ALA A 9 11.17 -4.71 -6.59
C ALA A 9 10.68 -5.71 -5.55
N ARG A 10 9.96 -5.21 -4.53
CA ARG A 10 9.31 -6.06 -3.53
C ARG A 10 7.88 -5.59 -3.30
N TRP A 11 7.03 -6.53 -3.02
CA TRP A 11 5.66 -6.24 -2.62
C TRP A 11 5.66 -5.59 -1.24
N THR A 12 4.83 -4.58 -1.05
CA THR A 12 4.67 -3.90 0.24
C THR A 12 3.29 -4.13 0.83
N HIS A 13 2.24 -3.91 0.05
CA HIS A 13 0.88 -3.94 0.57
C HIS A 13 -0.17 -4.14 -0.51
N VAL A 14 -1.38 -4.48 -0.06
CA VAL A 14 -2.63 -4.31 -0.80
C VAL A 14 -3.54 -3.38 -0.01
N ALA A 15 -4.20 -2.44 -0.68
CA ALA A 15 -5.15 -1.54 -0.04
C ALA A 15 -6.57 -1.83 -0.54
N LEU A 16 -7.50 -1.95 0.41
CA LEU A 16 -8.92 -2.18 0.14
C LEU A 16 -9.75 -1.06 0.78
N PRO A 17 -10.75 -0.53 0.06
CA PRO A 17 -11.72 0.37 0.68
C PRO A 17 -12.60 -0.40 1.66
N SER A 18 -13.05 0.29 2.71
CA SER A 18 -13.95 -0.25 3.72
C SER A 18 -15.07 0.75 3.98
N ALA A 19 -16.32 0.28 3.98
CA ALA A 19 -17.46 1.11 4.36
C ALA A 19 -17.57 1.29 5.87
N ASP A 20 -17.03 0.32 6.64
CA ASP A 20 -16.97 0.30 8.10
C ASP A 20 -15.65 -0.32 8.52
N LEU A 21 -14.69 0.53 8.89
CA LEU A 21 -13.35 0.09 9.22
C LEU A 21 -13.31 -0.82 10.44
N ASP A 22 -14.13 -0.53 11.46
CA ASP A 22 -14.14 -1.32 12.70
C ASP A 22 -14.66 -2.73 12.45
N ALA A 23 -15.72 -2.87 11.65
CA ALA A 23 -16.25 -4.16 11.24
C ALA A 23 -15.23 -4.94 10.38
N SER A 24 -14.54 -4.28 9.46
CA SER A 24 -13.53 -4.90 8.61
C SER A 24 -12.32 -5.37 9.44
N VAL A 25 -11.82 -4.55 10.34
CA VAL A 25 -10.72 -4.92 11.25
C VAL A 25 -11.13 -6.11 12.13
N ALA A 26 -12.32 -6.08 12.72
CA ALA A 26 -12.82 -7.18 13.53
C ALA A 26 -12.90 -8.48 12.73
N PHE A 27 -13.37 -8.42 11.48
CA PHE A 27 -13.43 -9.59 10.60
C PHE A 27 -12.03 -10.16 10.31
N TYR A 28 -11.08 -9.34 9.83
CA TYR A 28 -9.76 -9.83 9.45
C TYR A 28 -8.96 -10.34 10.64
N THR A 29 -9.06 -9.70 11.80
CA THR A 29 -8.37 -10.17 13.02
C THR A 29 -8.99 -11.42 13.63
N ALA A 30 -10.29 -11.64 13.44
CA ALA A 30 -10.97 -12.85 13.91
C ALA A 30 -10.81 -14.04 12.96
N MET A 31 -10.78 -13.80 11.65
CA MET A 31 -10.84 -14.85 10.63
C MET A 31 -9.48 -15.21 10.03
N THR A 32 -8.44 -14.45 10.33
CA THR A 32 -7.10 -14.65 9.79
C THR A 32 -6.04 -14.47 10.88
N PRO A 33 -4.78 -14.87 10.64
CA PRO A 33 -3.68 -14.59 11.57
C PRO A 33 -3.21 -13.13 11.54
N LEU A 34 -3.89 -12.24 10.83
CA LEU A 34 -3.53 -10.82 10.78
C LEU A 34 -3.83 -10.13 12.12
N VAL A 35 -2.93 -9.26 12.52
CA VAL A 35 -3.09 -8.36 13.65
C VAL A 35 -2.96 -6.91 13.19
N VAL A 36 -3.56 -6.00 13.93
CA VAL A 36 -3.39 -4.56 13.65
C VAL A 36 -1.95 -4.16 13.98
N VAL A 37 -1.27 -3.60 13.00
CA VAL A 37 0.08 -3.04 13.13
C VAL A 37 0.01 -1.57 13.54
N SER A 38 -0.82 -0.80 12.84
CA SER A 38 -1.03 0.63 13.13
C SER A 38 -2.38 1.11 12.61
N THR A 39 -2.81 2.25 13.10
CA THR A 39 -3.98 2.98 12.64
C THR A 39 -3.64 4.44 12.41
N HIS A 40 -4.24 5.05 11.40
CA HIS A 40 -4.06 6.45 11.06
C HIS A 40 -5.43 7.11 10.82
N SER A 41 -5.51 8.39 11.10
CA SER A 41 -6.73 9.17 10.89
C SER A 41 -6.36 10.60 10.50
N ASP A 42 -7.05 11.13 9.50
CA ASP A 42 -6.93 12.52 9.04
C ASP A 42 -8.29 13.04 8.54
N GLU A 43 -8.29 14.21 7.91
CA GLU A 43 -9.51 14.82 7.37
C GLU A 43 -10.15 14.01 6.23
N GLN A 44 -9.36 13.18 5.53
CA GLN A 44 -9.83 12.39 4.40
C GLN A 44 -10.45 11.06 4.83
N GLY A 45 -10.15 10.61 6.05
CA GLY A 45 -10.69 9.38 6.59
C GLY A 45 -9.77 8.72 7.62
N ARG A 46 -9.93 7.42 7.76
CA ARG A 46 -9.11 6.60 8.66
C ARG A 46 -8.71 5.30 8.01
N ASN A 47 -7.60 4.74 8.43
CA ASN A 47 -7.13 3.45 7.94
C ASN A 47 -6.53 2.60 9.06
N ALA A 48 -6.47 1.30 8.80
CA ALA A 48 -5.77 0.33 9.63
C ALA A 48 -4.84 -0.51 8.77
N TRP A 49 -3.63 -0.76 9.27
CA TRP A 49 -2.65 -1.65 8.68
C TRP A 49 -2.65 -2.96 9.43
N LEU A 50 -2.82 -4.05 8.71
CA LEU A 50 -2.82 -5.39 9.25
C LEU A 50 -1.71 -6.20 8.61
N SER A 51 -1.02 -7.03 9.39
CA SER A 51 -0.01 -7.94 8.88
C SER A 51 0.12 -9.17 9.79
N ASN A 52 0.83 -10.18 9.31
CA ASN A 52 1.05 -11.40 10.05
C ASN A 52 2.37 -11.30 10.85
N PRO A 53 2.36 -11.41 12.19
CA PRO A 53 3.57 -11.40 13.01
C PRO A 53 4.61 -12.43 12.59
N GLY A 54 4.19 -13.58 12.05
CA GLY A 54 5.07 -14.62 11.53
C GLY A 54 5.89 -14.20 10.29
N GLN A 55 5.55 -13.05 9.69
CA GLN A 55 6.23 -12.51 8.51
C GLN A 55 6.96 -11.19 8.80
N ALA A 56 7.32 -10.92 10.07
CA ALA A 56 7.92 -9.65 10.49
C ALA A 56 9.26 -9.33 9.77
N GLU A 57 10.00 -10.34 9.32
CA GLU A 57 11.25 -10.17 8.56
C GLU A 57 10.99 -9.63 7.14
N THR A 58 9.88 -10.07 6.52
CA THR A 58 9.46 -9.67 5.18
C THR A 58 7.97 -9.36 5.18
N PRO A 59 7.54 -8.31 5.89
CA PRO A 59 6.12 -8.04 6.09
C PRO A 59 5.44 -7.64 4.79
N PHE A 60 4.21 -8.18 4.61
CA PHE A 60 3.25 -7.72 3.63
C PHE A 60 2.04 -7.18 4.37
N VAL A 61 1.53 -6.02 3.99
CA VAL A 61 0.52 -5.30 4.75
C VAL A 61 -0.80 -5.24 3.98
N LEU A 62 -1.88 -5.61 4.65
CA LEU A 62 -3.24 -5.28 4.23
C LEU A 62 -3.60 -3.91 4.82
N VAL A 63 -3.88 -2.96 3.96
CA VAL A 63 -4.35 -1.62 4.34
C VAL A 63 -5.85 -1.54 4.11
N LEU A 64 -6.62 -1.33 5.17
CA LEU A 64 -8.06 -1.08 5.10
C LEU A 64 -8.30 0.41 5.24
N VAL A 65 -9.07 1.01 4.31
CA VAL A 65 -9.28 2.46 4.28
C VAL A 65 -10.78 2.78 4.26
N GLU A 66 -11.21 3.58 5.22
CA GLU A 66 -12.54 4.18 5.26
C GLU A 66 -12.41 5.66 4.90
N PHE A 67 -12.85 6.03 3.70
CA PHE A 67 -12.87 7.42 3.26
C PHE A 67 -14.03 8.18 3.92
N ALA A 68 -13.75 9.36 4.46
CA ALA A 68 -14.77 10.19 5.11
C ALA A 68 -15.95 10.52 4.17
N ARG A 69 -15.66 10.77 2.89
CA ARG A 69 -16.66 11.05 1.84
C ARG A 69 -17.58 9.87 1.54
N ASP A 70 -17.12 8.65 1.79
CA ASP A 70 -17.83 7.41 1.44
C ASP A 70 -18.39 6.68 2.67
N ARG A 71 -18.27 7.29 3.84
CA ARG A 71 -18.73 6.68 5.10
C ARG A 71 -20.20 6.27 5.02
N GLY A 72 -20.50 5.02 5.37
CA GLY A 72 -21.83 4.45 5.33
C GLY A 72 -22.36 4.10 3.94
N ARG A 73 -21.51 4.20 2.89
CA ARG A 73 -21.83 3.73 1.54
C ARG A 73 -21.22 2.36 1.29
N PRO A 74 -21.87 1.52 0.46
CA PRO A 74 -21.25 0.26 0.06
C PRO A 74 -19.87 0.49 -0.59
N SER A 75 -18.87 -0.26 -0.13
CA SER A 75 -17.55 -0.20 -0.71
C SER A 75 -17.52 -0.97 -2.03
N PRO A 76 -17.07 -0.36 -3.15
CA PRO A 76 -16.91 -1.11 -4.39
C PRO A 76 -15.83 -2.18 -4.24
N GLN A 77 -16.04 -3.33 -4.85
CA GLN A 77 -15.04 -4.39 -4.85
C GLN A 77 -13.89 -4.01 -5.78
N LEU A 78 -12.67 -3.97 -5.24
CA LEU A 78 -11.39 -3.79 -5.93
C LEU A 78 -11.25 -2.57 -6.86
N THR A 79 -12.28 -1.78 -7.05
CA THR A 79 -12.24 -0.53 -7.84
C THR A 79 -13.11 0.53 -7.20
N PRO A 80 -12.83 1.83 -7.39
CA PRO A 80 -11.70 2.42 -8.11
C PRO A 80 -10.43 2.61 -7.29
N PHE A 81 -10.44 2.29 -5.98
CA PHE A 81 -9.33 2.63 -5.07
C PHE A 81 -8.34 1.48 -4.84
N ALA A 82 -8.78 0.23 -4.91
CA ALA A 82 -7.90 -0.91 -4.65
C ALA A 82 -6.68 -0.92 -5.58
N HIS A 83 -5.50 -1.17 -5.01
CA HIS A 83 -4.24 -1.20 -5.74
C HIS A 83 -3.26 -2.19 -5.11
N LEU A 84 -2.29 -2.59 -5.92
CA LEU A 84 -1.14 -3.38 -5.49
C LEU A 84 0.05 -2.44 -5.31
N GLY A 85 0.82 -2.59 -4.25
CA GLY A 85 1.96 -1.74 -3.96
C GLY A 85 3.28 -2.49 -4.02
N MET A 86 4.25 -1.95 -4.77
CA MET A 86 5.62 -2.41 -4.84
C MET A 86 6.58 -1.27 -4.52
N GLU A 87 7.61 -1.56 -3.75
CA GLU A 87 8.70 -0.63 -3.49
C GLU A 87 9.90 -0.94 -4.36
N VAL A 88 10.54 0.11 -4.88
CA VAL A 88 11.78 0.05 -5.65
C VAL A 88 12.91 0.77 -4.91
N PRO A 89 14.18 0.37 -5.13
CA PRO A 89 15.29 0.87 -4.32
C PRO A 89 15.64 2.34 -4.55
N ARG A 90 15.29 2.92 -5.71
CA ARG A 90 15.68 4.28 -6.05
C ARG A 90 14.50 5.10 -6.55
N ARG A 91 14.56 6.42 -6.30
CA ARG A 91 13.57 7.37 -6.82
C ARG A 91 13.49 7.36 -8.35
N GLU A 92 14.64 7.27 -9.01
CA GLU A 92 14.77 7.23 -10.47
C GLU A 92 14.07 5.99 -11.08
N ASP A 93 13.93 4.91 -10.33
CA ASP A 93 13.20 3.71 -10.78
C ASP A 93 11.70 3.99 -10.88
N VAL A 94 11.15 4.83 -9.99
CA VAL A 94 9.75 5.31 -10.07
C VAL A 94 9.57 6.16 -11.33
N ASP A 95 10.50 7.09 -11.61
CA ASP A 95 10.45 7.94 -12.80
C ASP A 95 10.57 7.10 -14.10
N ALA A 96 11.45 6.11 -14.10
CA ALA A 96 11.61 5.19 -15.22
C ALA A 96 10.35 4.33 -15.45
N ALA A 97 9.73 3.82 -14.39
CA ALA A 97 8.49 3.08 -14.49
C ALA A 97 7.36 3.94 -15.06
N ALA A 98 7.24 5.19 -14.60
CA ALA A 98 6.25 6.13 -15.13
C ALA A 98 6.49 6.47 -16.60
N ALA A 99 7.75 6.70 -17.01
CA ALA A 99 8.10 6.96 -18.39
C ALA A 99 7.73 5.79 -19.33
N ARG A 100 8.01 4.57 -18.91
CA ARG A 100 7.60 3.35 -19.64
C ARG A 100 6.08 3.22 -19.73
N ALA A 101 5.40 3.40 -18.61
CA ALA A 101 3.94 3.30 -18.55
C ALA A 101 3.27 4.37 -19.44
N ARG A 102 3.83 5.56 -19.49
CA ARG A 102 3.34 6.65 -20.37
C ARG A 102 3.52 6.26 -21.85
N ALA A 103 4.67 5.73 -22.21
CA ALA A 103 4.94 5.25 -23.58
C ALA A 103 4.01 4.12 -24.01
N LEU A 104 3.57 3.27 -23.07
CA LEU A 104 2.66 2.15 -23.30
C LEU A 104 1.19 2.52 -23.09
N GLY A 105 0.87 3.77 -22.71
CA GLY A 105 -0.50 4.22 -22.47
C GLY A 105 -1.16 3.63 -21.21
N CYS A 106 -0.38 3.16 -20.24
CA CYS A 106 -0.90 2.54 -19.01
C CYS A 106 -0.49 3.30 -17.73
N LEU A 107 -0.03 4.54 -17.84
CA LEU A 107 0.23 5.38 -16.69
C LEU A 107 -1.10 5.84 -16.07
N HIS A 108 -1.28 5.57 -14.77
CA HIS A 108 -2.47 5.94 -14.00
C HIS A 108 -2.26 7.25 -13.22
N TRP A 109 -1.13 7.36 -12.51
CA TRP A 109 -0.71 8.58 -11.81
C TRP A 109 0.71 8.95 -12.18
N GLU A 110 0.92 10.23 -12.45
CA GLU A 110 2.27 10.80 -12.59
C GLU A 110 3.04 10.71 -11.26
N PRO A 111 4.38 10.63 -11.33
CA PRO A 111 5.21 10.64 -10.14
C PRO A 111 4.95 11.87 -9.26
N ARG A 112 4.80 11.62 -7.96
CA ARG A 112 4.56 12.68 -6.97
C ARG A 112 5.07 12.27 -5.59
N LEU A 113 5.48 13.26 -4.81
CA LEU A 113 5.81 13.05 -3.41
C LEU A 113 4.55 13.23 -2.55
N LEU A 114 4.25 12.22 -1.76
CA LEU A 114 3.17 12.23 -0.78
C LEU A 114 3.75 12.22 0.64
N PRO A 115 3.01 12.72 1.64
CA PRO A 115 3.47 12.71 3.02
C PRO A 115 3.79 11.30 3.52
N PRO A 116 4.71 11.15 4.49
CA PRO A 116 4.90 9.87 5.15
C PRO A 116 3.58 9.29 5.68
N PRO A 117 3.38 7.97 5.61
CA PRO A 117 4.36 6.93 5.25
C PRO A 117 4.47 6.62 3.75
N VAL A 118 3.81 7.34 2.86
CA VAL A 118 3.63 6.96 1.45
C VAL A 118 4.89 7.11 0.61
N GLY A 119 5.57 8.25 0.66
CA GLY A 119 6.81 8.50 -0.08
C GLY A 119 6.61 8.98 -1.53
N TYR A 120 7.58 8.70 -2.38
CA TYR A 120 7.55 9.09 -3.80
C TYR A 120 6.95 7.98 -4.65
N VAL A 121 5.85 8.26 -5.34
CA VAL A 121 5.03 7.22 -5.98
C VAL A 121 4.56 7.60 -7.37
N CYS A 122 4.39 6.61 -8.24
CA CYS A 122 3.54 6.65 -9.41
C CYS A 122 2.60 5.43 -9.40
N ALA A 123 1.59 5.41 -10.27
CA ALA A 123 0.74 4.25 -10.42
C ALA A 123 0.52 3.89 -11.89
N LEU A 124 0.45 2.60 -12.14
CA LEU A 124 0.24 1.98 -13.43
C LEU A 124 -1.08 1.24 -13.42
N THR A 125 -1.68 1.05 -14.59
CA THR A 125 -2.85 0.17 -14.74
C THR A 125 -2.42 -1.10 -15.47
N ASP A 126 -2.72 -2.26 -14.91
CA ASP A 126 -2.47 -3.53 -15.56
C ASP A 126 -3.49 -3.79 -16.70
N PRO A 127 -3.32 -4.84 -17.53
CA PRO A 127 -4.25 -5.14 -18.63
C PRO A 127 -5.68 -5.44 -18.19
N ASP A 128 -5.90 -5.83 -16.95
CA ASP A 128 -7.21 -6.11 -16.37
C ASP A 128 -7.84 -4.89 -15.67
N GLY A 129 -7.13 -3.75 -15.66
CA GLY A 129 -7.56 -2.53 -15.01
C GLY A 129 -7.17 -2.41 -13.54
N ASN A 130 -6.33 -3.32 -13.02
CA ASN A 130 -5.82 -3.23 -11.65
C ASN A 130 -4.76 -2.13 -11.56
N VAL A 131 -4.81 -1.35 -10.49
CA VAL A 131 -3.83 -0.30 -10.22
C VAL A 131 -2.64 -0.90 -9.50
N VAL A 132 -1.43 -0.62 -10.00
CA VAL A 132 -0.16 -1.02 -9.41
C VAL A 132 0.63 0.23 -9.06
N GLU A 133 0.84 0.45 -7.77
CA GLU A 133 1.65 1.53 -7.23
C GLU A 133 3.13 1.11 -7.23
N ILE A 134 3.99 1.96 -7.77
CA ILE A 134 5.46 1.84 -7.66
C ILE A 134 5.93 2.98 -6.79
N SER A 135 6.60 2.65 -5.68
CA SER A 135 7.01 3.61 -4.67
C SER A 135 8.49 3.53 -4.35
N HIS A 136 9.03 4.65 -3.87
CA HIS A 136 10.36 4.75 -3.27
C HIS A 136 10.24 5.47 -1.93
N ASP A 137 11.04 5.00 -0.95
CA ASP A 137 11.05 5.53 0.41
C ASP A 137 9.67 5.45 1.11
N GLN A 138 8.91 4.41 0.78
CA GLN A 138 7.67 4.09 1.46
C GLN A 138 7.98 3.47 2.83
N LYS A 139 7.48 4.06 3.90
CA LYS A 139 7.85 3.70 5.28
C LYS A 139 7.09 2.49 5.85
N VAL A 140 6.50 1.64 4.99
CA VAL A 140 5.71 0.48 5.43
C VAL A 140 6.54 -0.49 6.26
N PHE A 141 7.66 -0.97 5.71
CA PHE A 141 8.50 -1.94 6.41
C PHE A 141 9.22 -1.35 7.63
N GLU A 142 9.63 -0.09 7.54
CA GLU A 142 10.27 0.62 8.63
C GLU A 142 9.31 0.77 9.82
N GLU A 143 8.07 1.17 9.58
CA GLU A 143 7.05 1.30 10.61
C GLU A 143 6.74 -0.04 11.27
N VAL A 144 6.52 -1.09 10.47
CA VAL A 144 6.27 -2.44 10.99
C VAL A 144 7.44 -2.93 11.84
N ARG A 145 8.69 -2.77 11.37
CA ARG A 145 9.87 -3.19 12.11
C ARG A 145 10.05 -2.41 13.41
N SER A 146 9.77 -1.10 13.42
CA SER A 146 9.86 -0.30 14.64
C SER A 146 8.84 -0.74 15.69
N LEU A 147 7.64 -1.13 15.25
CA LEU A 147 6.56 -1.57 16.14
C LEU A 147 6.72 -3.02 16.63
N TRP A 148 7.24 -3.90 15.78
CA TRP A 148 7.39 -5.31 16.12
C TRP A 148 8.78 -5.66 16.66
N GLY A 149 9.83 -5.00 16.18
CA GLY A 149 11.20 -5.19 16.65
C GLY A 149 11.38 -4.88 18.14
N SER A 150 10.64 -3.91 18.67
CA SER A 150 10.63 -3.57 20.09
C SER A 150 9.90 -4.59 20.97
N ARG A 151 9.10 -5.50 20.40
CA ARG A 151 8.41 -6.59 21.16
C ARG A 151 9.27 -7.83 21.34
N GLY A 152 10.32 -8.01 20.54
CA GLY A 152 11.24 -9.15 20.62
C GLY A 152 12.35 -9.04 21.68
N ALA A 153 12.52 -7.86 22.28
CA ALA A 153 13.52 -7.61 23.32
C ALA A 153 13.01 -7.73 24.76
N GLY A 154 11.78 -8.20 24.96
CA GLY A 154 11.08 -8.31 26.24
C GLY A 154 10.44 -9.68 26.46
N GLY A 155 11.19 -10.75 26.27
CA GLY A 155 10.77 -12.12 26.56
C GLY A 155 11.87 -12.88 27.25
#